data_1019730efd9692703fee5cb61803aa39
#
_entry.id   1019730efd9692703fee5cb61803aa39
#
_cell.length_a   1.000
_cell.length_b   1.000
_cell.length_c   1.000
_cell.angle_alpha   90.00
_cell.angle_beta   90.00
_cell.angle_gamma   90.00
#
_symmetry.space_group_name_H-M   'P 1'
#
loop_
_entity.id
_entity.type
_entity.pdbx_description
1 polymer ?
#
loop_
_entity_poly.entity_id
_entity_poly.type
_entity_poly.pdbx_seq_one_letter_code
_entity_poly.pdbx_strand_id
1 'polypeptide(L)'
;MQDLDWDNVWDEVRQLRKSADFWKQFAAFQPFNGGFSTTTAINGVDLTRYGDGLALFSTVHTRSDGGASQSNASSTGIPFNESNLETGLIAMKEQLLDDGTPIRDLGRISIVVPHNTEKSARIVVGSSLRPSVNNNDINIYNDGMYNVVATHLLASVTGRVGGTSGSDTAWFLVAENLNKLMYVNRLSPTLTT
;
A
#
# COMPACT_ATOMS: atom_id res chain seq x y z
N MET A 1 -13.64 33.51 -39.45
CA MET A 1 -12.53 33.28 -38.51
C MET A 1 -13.16 32.72 -37.26
N GLN A 2 -13.04 31.42 -37.01
CA GLN A 2 -13.48 30.87 -35.73
C GLN A 2 -12.49 31.36 -34.67
N ASP A 3 -12.97 32.13 -33.71
CA ASP A 3 -12.19 32.43 -32.50
C ASP A 3 -11.86 31.09 -31.84
N LEU A 4 -10.58 30.73 -31.85
CA LEU A 4 -10.07 29.62 -31.09
C LEU A 4 -10.30 29.98 -29.62
N ASP A 5 -11.22 29.27 -28.99
CA ASP A 5 -11.52 29.41 -27.58
C ASP A 5 -10.34 28.84 -26.75
N TRP A 6 -9.33 29.70 -26.58
CA TRP A 6 -8.10 29.34 -25.84
C TRP A 6 -8.37 28.90 -24.42
N ASP A 7 -9.44 29.35 -23.80
CA ASP A 7 -9.79 28.97 -22.44
C ASP A 7 -10.15 27.48 -22.37
N ASN A 8 -10.92 26.99 -23.35
CA ASN A 8 -11.23 25.57 -23.47
C ASN A 8 -9.98 24.71 -23.71
N VAL A 9 -9.07 25.16 -24.56
CA VAL A 9 -7.80 24.46 -24.82
C VAL A 9 -6.96 24.35 -23.54
N TRP A 10 -6.85 25.43 -22.78
CA TRP A 10 -6.13 25.41 -21.51
C TRP A 10 -6.80 24.53 -20.46
N ASP A 11 -8.11 24.44 -20.43
CA ASP A 11 -8.83 23.55 -19.52
C ASP A 11 -8.63 22.09 -19.90
N GLU A 12 -8.59 21.73 -21.16
CA GLU A 12 -8.25 20.38 -21.62
C GLU A 12 -6.81 19.99 -21.23
N VAL A 13 -5.85 20.88 -21.39
CA VAL A 13 -4.45 20.66 -20.98
C VAL A 13 -4.36 20.45 -19.47
N ARG A 14 -5.09 21.24 -18.66
CA ARG A 14 -5.15 21.03 -17.20
C ARG A 14 -5.76 19.70 -16.81
N GLN A 15 -6.83 19.27 -17.50
CA GLN A 15 -7.46 17.98 -17.28
C GLN A 15 -6.53 16.83 -17.65
N LEU A 16 -5.80 16.93 -18.76
CA LEU A 16 -4.80 15.94 -19.17
C LEU A 16 -3.70 15.79 -18.12
N ARG A 17 -3.20 16.90 -17.58
CA ARG A 17 -2.22 16.88 -16.50
C ARG A 17 -2.75 16.18 -15.24
N LYS A 18 -3.98 16.52 -14.80
CA LYS A 18 -4.63 15.88 -13.66
C LYS A 18 -4.81 14.37 -13.88
N SER A 19 -5.18 13.98 -15.10
CA SER A 19 -5.32 12.56 -15.46
C SER A 19 -3.96 11.85 -15.41
N ALA A 20 -2.89 12.44 -15.89
CA ALA A 20 -1.56 11.87 -15.84
C ALA A 20 -1.06 11.70 -14.38
N ASP A 21 -1.30 12.68 -13.52
CA ASP A 21 -0.94 12.60 -12.10
C ASP A 21 -1.79 11.54 -11.36
N PHE A 22 -3.07 11.41 -11.69
CA PHE A 22 -3.91 10.34 -11.18
C PHE A 22 -3.38 8.95 -11.57
N TRP A 23 -2.99 8.75 -12.83
CA TRP A 23 -2.44 7.47 -13.29
C TRP A 23 -1.14 7.09 -12.60
N LYS A 24 -0.28 8.05 -12.27
CA LYS A 24 0.93 7.80 -11.48
C LYS A 24 0.59 7.28 -10.08
N GLN A 25 -0.34 7.95 -9.40
CA GLN A 25 -0.80 7.52 -8.08
C GLN A 25 -1.47 6.14 -8.16
N PHE A 26 -2.34 5.94 -9.15
CA PHE A 26 -3.00 4.67 -9.37
C PHE A 26 -2.00 3.51 -9.56
N ALA A 27 -0.98 3.71 -10.41
CA ALA A 27 0.06 2.71 -10.64
C ALA A 27 0.86 2.40 -9.37
N ALA A 28 1.11 3.39 -8.50
CA ALA A 28 1.82 3.19 -7.24
C ALA A 28 1.05 2.30 -6.24
N PHE A 29 -0.30 2.32 -6.28
CA PHE A 29 -1.12 1.49 -5.39
C PHE A 29 -1.55 0.14 -6.00
N GLN A 30 -1.29 -0.11 -7.28
CA GLN A 30 -1.63 -1.38 -7.91
C GLN A 30 -0.91 -2.60 -7.31
N PRO A 31 0.35 -2.53 -6.87
CA PRO A 31 1.00 -3.63 -6.16
C PRO A 31 0.24 -4.07 -4.91
N PHE A 32 -0.40 -3.14 -4.20
CA PHE A 32 -1.22 -3.47 -3.04
C PHE A 32 -2.55 -4.15 -3.42
N ASN A 33 -3.22 -3.66 -4.47
CA ASN A 33 -4.49 -4.23 -4.91
C ASN A 33 -4.33 -5.58 -5.61
N GLY A 34 -3.29 -5.73 -6.43
CA GLY A 34 -3.04 -6.92 -7.23
C GLY A 34 -2.02 -7.88 -6.63
N GLY A 35 -1.35 -7.50 -5.54
CA GLY A 35 -0.21 -8.21 -4.99
C GLY A 35 -0.49 -9.63 -4.43
N PHE A 36 -1.75 -10.03 -4.33
CA PHE A 36 -2.16 -11.38 -3.96
C PHE A 36 -2.25 -12.34 -5.16
N SER A 37 -2.00 -11.87 -6.36
CA SER A 37 -2.07 -12.65 -7.61
C SER A 37 -0.75 -12.58 -8.36
N THR A 38 -0.37 -13.66 -9.02
CA THR A 38 0.80 -13.73 -9.92
C THR A 38 0.47 -13.30 -11.36
N THR A 39 -0.80 -13.02 -11.66
CA THR A 39 -1.28 -12.73 -13.01
C THR A 39 -1.81 -11.32 -13.21
N THR A 40 -1.76 -10.49 -12.17
CA THR A 40 -2.22 -9.10 -12.26
C THR A 40 -1.19 -8.27 -13.01
N ALA A 41 -1.59 -7.73 -14.15
CA ALA A 41 -0.74 -6.87 -14.97
C ALA A 41 -1.42 -5.51 -15.23
N ILE A 42 -0.61 -4.45 -15.28
CA ILE A 42 -1.04 -3.13 -15.74
C ILE A 42 -0.43 -2.93 -17.12
N ASN A 43 -1.28 -2.71 -18.12
CA ASN A 43 -0.82 -2.53 -19.52
C ASN A 43 0.14 -3.64 -19.99
N GLY A 44 -0.09 -4.88 -19.58
CA GLY A 44 0.74 -6.04 -19.95
C GLY A 44 2.04 -6.19 -19.16
N VAL A 45 2.30 -5.30 -18.20
CA VAL A 45 3.45 -5.41 -17.28
C VAL A 45 2.99 -6.02 -15.97
N ASP A 46 3.53 -7.17 -15.62
CA ASP A 46 3.30 -7.81 -14.33
C ASP A 46 4.10 -7.07 -13.25
N LEU A 47 3.37 -6.41 -12.34
CA LEU A 47 3.94 -5.65 -11.23
C LEU A 47 3.80 -6.38 -9.88
N THR A 48 3.24 -7.58 -9.90
CA THR A 48 2.81 -8.26 -8.67
C THR A 48 3.58 -9.53 -8.38
N ARG A 49 4.48 -9.93 -9.28
CA ARG A 49 5.32 -11.10 -9.09
C ARG A 49 6.60 -10.73 -8.37
N TYR A 50 6.90 -11.42 -7.28
CA TYR A 50 8.16 -11.31 -6.58
C TYR A 50 9.28 -12.13 -7.28
N GLY A 51 10.54 -11.94 -6.88
CA GLY A 51 11.70 -12.61 -7.50
C GLY A 51 11.71 -14.14 -7.39
N ASP A 52 10.97 -14.71 -6.45
CA ASP A 52 10.76 -16.16 -6.28
C ASP A 52 9.64 -16.74 -7.17
N GLY A 53 9.02 -15.92 -8.01
CA GLY A 53 7.91 -16.29 -8.88
C GLY A 53 6.54 -16.35 -8.22
N LEU A 54 6.46 -16.03 -6.94
CA LEU A 54 5.20 -15.96 -6.17
C LEU A 54 4.57 -14.56 -6.25
N ALA A 55 3.34 -14.45 -5.76
CA ALA A 55 2.69 -13.15 -5.58
C ALA A 55 3.44 -12.29 -4.58
N LEU A 56 3.35 -10.96 -4.69
CA LEU A 56 4.00 -10.01 -3.77
C LEU A 56 3.60 -10.27 -2.31
N PHE A 57 2.32 -10.56 -2.07
CA PHE A 57 1.81 -10.99 -0.76
C PHE A 57 1.54 -12.49 -0.79
N SER A 58 2.37 -13.25 -0.09
CA SER A 58 2.30 -14.71 -0.03
C SER A 58 2.59 -15.20 1.39
N THR A 59 2.07 -16.36 1.71
CA THR A 59 2.34 -17.03 3.00
C THR A 59 3.57 -17.94 2.94
N VAL A 60 4.23 -18.06 1.79
CA VAL A 60 5.27 -19.08 1.57
C VAL A 60 6.45 -18.57 0.74
N HIS A 61 6.88 -17.32 0.93
CA HIS A 61 8.09 -16.81 0.27
C HIS A 61 9.31 -17.66 0.64
N THR A 62 10.01 -18.15 -0.36
CA THR A 62 11.24 -18.92 -0.17
C THR A 62 12.43 -18.02 0.07
N ARG A 63 13.36 -18.47 0.90
CA ARG A 63 14.61 -17.78 1.18
C ARG A 63 15.75 -18.38 0.38
N SER A 64 16.72 -17.58 -0.04
CA SER A 64 17.87 -18.02 -0.82
C SER A 64 18.85 -18.88 -0.01
N ASP A 65 18.84 -18.76 1.32
CA ASP A 65 19.66 -19.56 2.24
C ASP A 65 19.14 -21.00 2.46
N GLY A 66 17.99 -21.35 1.87
CA GLY A 66 17.35 -22.65 2.04
C GLY A 66 16.65 -22.84 3.38
N GLY A 67 16.51 -21.79 4.17
CA GLY A 67 15.76 -21.80 5.44
C GLY A 67 14.24 -21.94 5.23
N ALA A 68 13.50 -21.95 6.33
CA ALA A 68 12.04 -22.02 6.30
C ALA A 68 11.46 -20.84 5.52
N SER A 69 10.40 -21.11 4.74
CA SER A 69 9.66 -20.07 4.03
C SER A 69 9.03 -19.07 5.00
N GLN A 70 8.89 -17.83 4.55
CA GLN A 70 8.35 -16.74 5.33
C GLN A 70 7.02 -16.26 4.76
N SER A 71 6.19 -15.70 5.63
CA SER A 71 4.90 -15.13 5.25
C SER A 71 4.93 -13.61 5.42
N ASN A 72 4.55 -12.87 4.40
CA ASN A 72 4.28 -11.43 4.49
C ASN A 72 2.78 -11.10 4.35
N ALA A 73 1.92 -12.13 4.42
CA ALA A 73 0.48 -11.99 4.33
C ALA A 73 -0.22 -12.87 5.34
N SER A 74 -1.39 -12.46 5.80
CA SER A 74 -2.28 -13.34 6.55
C SER A 74 -2.93 -14.36 5.59
N SER A 75 -3.02 -15.63 6.00
CA SER A 75 -3.70 -16.68 5.24
C SER A 75 -5.21 -16.44 5.13
N THR A 76 -5.77 -15.68 6.05
CA THR A 76 -7.18 -15.25 6.06
C THR A 76 -7.25 -13.76 6.26
N GLY A 77 -8.22 -13.10 5.63
CA GLY A 77 -8.44 -11.67 5.86
C GLY A 77 -8.72 -11.40 7.33
N ILE A 78 -7.97 -10.48 7.94
CA ILE A 78 -8.17 -10.06 9.33
C ILE A 78 -8.64 -8.59 9.36
N PRO A 79 -9.69 -8.26 10.13
CA PRO A 79 -10.16 -6.88 10.23
C PRO A 79 -9.13 -6.00 10.95
N PHE A 80 -9.11 -4.71 10.62
CA PHE A 80 -8.24 -3.76 11.32
C PHE A 80 -8.77 -3.46 12.73
N ASN A 81 -7.99 -3.82 13.74
CA ASN A 81 -8.18 -3.46 15.15
C ASN A 81 -6.84 -3.49 15.88
N GLU A 82 -6.82 -3.06 17.14
CA GLU A 82 -5.60 -2.97 17.97
C GLU A 82 -4.86 -4.33 18.07
N SER A 83 -5.58 -5.40 18.39
CA SER A 83 -4.99 -6.74 18.57
C SER A 83 -4.41 -7.30 17.27
N ASN A 84 -5.09 -7.08 16.15
CA ASN A 84 -4.62 -7.53 14.84
C ASN A 84 -3.44 -6.66 14.34
N LEU A 85 -3.44 -5.37 14.68
CA LEU A 85 -2.28 -4.50 14.44
C LEU A 85 -1.06 -5.00 15.20
N GLU A 86 -1.20 -5.33 16.48
CA GLU A 86 -0.13 -5.93 17.28
C GLU A 86 0.40 -7.22 16.65
N THR A 87 -0.49 -8.14 16.28
CA THR A 87 -0.12 -9.39 15.61
C THR A 87 0.66 -9.13 14.31
N GLY A 88 0.22 -8.19 13.48
CA GLY A 88 0.90 -7.82 12.25
C GLY A 88 2.28 -7.19 12.49
N LEU A 89 2.42 -6.35 13.53
CA LEU A 89 3.69 -5.73 13.91
C LEU A 89 4.68 -6.76 14.44
N ILE A 90 4.23 -7.74 15.23
CA ILE A 90 5.06 -8.85 15.71
C ILE A 90 5.54 -9.67 14.51
N ALA A 91 4.62 -10.09 13.64
CA ALA A 91 4.96 -10.86 12.45
C ALA A 91 5.96 -10.11 11.54
N MET A 92 5.81 -8.79 11.39
CA MET A 92 6.77 -7.97 10.62
C MET A 92 8.15 -7.93 11.28
N LYS A 93 8.24 -7.84 12.62
CA LYS A 93 9.51 -7.80 13.36
C LYS A 93 10.23 -9.15 13.37
N GLU A 94 9.49 -10.24 13.25
CA GLU A 94 10.01 -11.61 13.19
C GLU A 94 10.49 -12.01 11.79
N GLN A 95 10.24 -11.18 10.75
CA GLN A 95 10.76 -11.43 9.43
C GLN A 95 12.29 -11.43 9.41
N LEU A 96 12.84 -12.32 8.60
CA LEU A 96 14.26 -12.42 8.35
C LEU A 96 14.59 -11.90 6.95
N LEU A 97 15.79 -11.42 6.77
CA LEU A 97 16.32 -11.13 5.43
C LEU A 97 16.50 -12.45 4.65
N ASP A 98 16.72 -12.32 3.36
CA ASP A 98 16.86 -13.47 2.45
C ASP A 98 18.05 -14.39 2.79
N ASP A 99 19.05 -13.86 3.51
CA ASP A 99 20.21 -14.58 4.04
C ASP A 99 19.99 -15.19 5.45
N GLY A 100 18.78 -15.06 6.01
CA GLY A 100 18.42 -15.54 7.33
C GLY A 100 18.80 -14.63 8.48
N THR A 101 19.35 -13.45 8.23
CA THR A 101 19.66 -12.51 9.31
C THR A 101 18.41 -11.76 9.77
N PRO A 102 18.25 -11.50 11.09
CA PRO A 102 17.14 -10.72 11.60
C PRO A 102 17.17 -9.28 11.09
N ILE A 103 15.99 -8.75 10.79
CA ILE A 103 15.83 -7.34 10.46
C ILE A 103 16.08 -6.50 11.71
N ARG A 104 17.07 -5.60 11.65
CA ARG A 104 17.50 -4.82 12.82
C ARG A 104 16.73 -3.52 12.98
N ASP A 105 16.37 -2.88 11.88
CA ASP A 105 15.72 -1.57 11.89
C ASP A 105 14.64 -1.50 10.81
N LEU A 106 13.41 -1.36 11.25
CA LEU A 106 12.25 -1.19 10.38
C LEU A 106 12.03 0.27 9.96
N GLY A 107 12.62 1.23 10.70
CA GLY A 107 12.30 2.64 10.57
C GLY A 107 10.86 2.94 10.99
N ARG A 108 10.32 4.04 10.47
CA ARG A 108 8.90 4.38 10.67
C ARG A 108 8.01 3.39 9.94
N ILE A 109 6.89 3.02 10.55
CA ILE A 109 5.92 2.11 9.96
C ILE A 109 4.70 2.91 9.47
N SER A 110 4.39 2.77 8.20
CA SER A 110 3.17 3.32 7.61
C SER A 110 2.09 2.25 7.56
N ILE A 111 0.92 2.59 8.11
CA ILE A 111 -0.30 1.78 8.08
C ILE A 111 -1.12 2.28 6.91
N VAL A 112 -1.15 1.51 5.82
CA VAL A 112 -1.83 1.90 4.58
C VAL A 112 -3.21 1.26 4.58
N VAL A 113 -4.25 2.09 4.50
CA VAL A 113 -5.64 1.66 4.63
C VAL A 113 -6.54 2.29 3.56
N PRO A 114 -7.63 1.63 3.16
CA PRO A 114 -8.69 2.27 2.39
C PRO A 114 -9.40 3.33 3.25
N HIS A 115 -10.04 4.29 2.60
CA HIS A 115 -10.76 5.37 3.28
C HIS A 115 -11.86 4.86 4.24
N ASN A 116 -12.45 3.70 3.97
CA ASN A 116 -13.48 3.08 4.81
C ASN A 116 -12.92 2.67 6.19
N THR A 117 -11.64 2.34 6.27
CA THR A 117 -10.96 1.89 7.50
C THR A 117 -10.19 3.04 8.18
N GLU A 118 -10.08 4.23 7.54
CA GLU A 118 -9.29 5.36 8.03
C GLU A 118 -9.65 5.78 9.45
N LYS A 119 -10.96 5.90 9.75
CA LYS A 119 -11.42 6.28 11.09
C LYS A 119 -10.90 5.34 12.17
N SER A 120 -11.02 4.04 11.94
CA SER A 120 -10.56 3.01 12.87
C SER A 120 -9.04 3.06 13.04
N ALA A 121 -8.29 3.23 11.95
CA ALA A 121 -6.84 3.33 11.99
C ALA A 121 -6.38 4.57 12.78
N ARG A 122 -6.99 5.74 12.54
CA ARG A 122 -6.66 6.96 13.29
C ARG A 122 -7.01 6.88 14.77
N ILE A 123 -8.10 6.21 15.13
CA ILE A 123 -8.47 5.99 16.53
C ILE A 123 -7.43 5.10 17.23
N VAL A 124 -7.05 3.97 16.60
CA VAL A 124 -6.09 3.03 17.18
C VAL A 124 -4.72 3.68 17.38
N VAL A 125 -4.24 4.45 16.39
CA VAL A 125 -2.89 5.04 16.44
C VAL A 125 -2.85 6.39 17.13
N GLY A 126 -3.90 7.20 17.02
CA GLY A 126 -3.92 8.59 17.48
C GLY A 126 -4.55 8.81 18.85
N SER A 127 -5.22 7.84 19.42
CA SER A 127 -5.83 7.99 20.75
C SER A 127 -4.75 7.97 21.84
N SER A 128 -4.85 8.85 22.82
CA SER A 128 -3.93 8.85 23.96
C SER A 128 -4.16 7.67 24.92
N LEU A 129 -5.38 7.17 24.98
CA LEU A 129 -5.78 6.01 25.75
C LEU A 129 -6.18 4.86 24.84
N ARG A 130 -6.07 3.63 25.31
CA ARG A 130 -6.47 2.45 24.53
C ARG A 130 -7.93 2.53 24.15
N PRO A 131 -8.27 2.45 22.86
CA PRO A 131 -9.66 2.45 22.43
C PRO A 131 -10.38 1.16 22.86
N SER A 132 -11.66 1.29 23.24
CA SER A 132 -12.56 0.17 23.57
C SER A 132 -12.24 -0.60 24.85
N VAL A 133 -11.42 -0.06 25.75
CA VAL A 133 -11.21 -0.60 27.11
C VAL A 133 -11.74 0.36 28.16
N ASN A 134 -12.36 -0.19 29.22
CA ASN A 134 -12.87 0.60 30.34
C ASN A 134 -11.75 1.09 31.28
N ASN A 135 -10.54 0.56 31.13
CA ASN A 135 -9.36 0.95 31.87
C ASN A 135 -8.67 2.15 31.21
N ASN A 136 -8.09 2.99 32.01
CA ASN A 136 -7.37 4.20 31.58
C ASN A 136 -5.95 3.88 31.13
N ASP A 137 -5.78 2.79 30.36
CA ASP A 137 -4.48 2.32 29.91
C ASP A 137 -3.93 3.24 28.82
N ILE A 138 -2.62 3.47 28.85
CA ILE A 138 -1.93 4.29 27.83
C ILE A 138 -1.90 3.52 26.50
N ASN A 139 -2.18 4.24 25.42
CA ASN A 139 -2.03 3.71 24.08
C ASN A 139 -0.56 3.80 23.63
N ILE A 140 0.10 2.65 23.54
CA ILE A 140 1.51 2.56 23.12
C ILE A 140 1.74 2.89 21.65
N TYR A 141 0.69 2.89 20.81
CA TYR A 141 0.80 3.20 19.38
C TYR A 141 0.78 4.71 19.09
N ASN A 142 0.52 5.53 20.11
CA ASN A 142 0.53 6.99 20.00
C ASN A 142 1.91 7.58 20.32
N ASP A 143 2.97 7.01 19.75
CA ASP A 143 4.37 7.42 20.00
C ASP A 143 5.01 8.15 18.80
N GLY A 144 4.27 8.33 17.72
CA GLY A 144 4.76 8.97 16.48
C GLY A 144 5.59 8.05 15.56
N MET A 145 5.81 6.80 15.93
CA MET A 145 6.46 5.81 15.04
C MET A 145 5.54 5.31 13.92
N TYR A 146 4.23 5.42 14.13
CA TYR A 146 3.23 4.92 13.20
C TYR A 146 2.58 6.06 12.44
N ASN A 147 2.51 5.92 11.11
CA ASN A 147 1.85 6.87 10.24
C ASN A 147 0.66 6.20 9.52
N VAL A 148 -0.51 6.86 9.53
CA VAL A 148 -1.70 6.35 8.82
C VAL A 148 -1.79 7.02 7.47
N VAL A 149 -1.72 6.21 6.41
CA VAL A 149 -1.90 6.61 5.01
C VAL A 149 -3.23 6.07 4.52
N ALA A 150 -4.23 6.92 4.47
CA ALA A 150 -5.55 6.56 3.96
C ALA A 150 -5.70 6.97 2.49
N THR A 151 -6.20 6.07 1.65
CA THR A 151 -6.38 6.35 0.22
C THR A 151 -7.61 5.66 -0.34
N HIS A 152 -8.31 6.37 -1.25
CA HIS A 152 -9.42 5.80 -2.02
C HIS A 152 -8.95 4.80 -3.09
N LEU A 153 -7.65 4.79 -3.42
CA LEU A 153 -7.10 3.90 -4.45
C LEU A 153 -7.04 2.43 -4.01
N LEU A 154 -7.12 2.16 -2.70
CA LEU A 154 -7.22 0.82 -2.13
C LEU A 154 -8.65 0.32 -1.97
N ALA A 155 -9.64 1.21 -2.00
CA ALA A 155 -11.04 0.84 -1.81
C ALA A 155 -11.60 0.03 -2.99
N SER A 156 -12.60 -0.79 -2.72
CA SER A 156 -13.40 -1.47 -3.74
C SER A 156 -14.24 -0.45 -4.48
N VAL A 157 -13.93 -0.23 -5.77
CA VAL A 157 -14.68 0.70 -6.63
C VAL A 157 -15.18 -0.04 -7.85
N THR A 158 -16.49 -0.14 -7.96
CA THR A 158 -17.15 -0.70 -9.14
C THR A 158 -16.91 0.21 -10.34
N GLY A 159 -16.49 -0.38 -11.47
CA GLY A 159 -16.30 0.37 -12.73
C GLY A 159 -14.97 1.11 -12.85
N ARG A 160 -14.00 0.86 -12.00
CA ARG A 160 -12.63 1.41 -12.17
C ARG A 160 -12.00 0.87 -13.45
N VAL A 161 -11.57 1.79 -14.32
CA VAL A 161 -10.92 1.45 -15.59
C VAL A 161 -9.45 1.12 -15.32
N GLY A 162 -9.02 -0.05 -15.79
CA GLY A 162 -7.63 -0.52 -15.74
C GLY A 162 -7.13 -0.88 -14.34
N GLY A 163 -6.68 -2.09 -14.15
CA GLY A 163 -6.13 -2.59 -12.89
C GLY A 163 -7.11 -3.35 -12.01
N THR A 164 -6.61 -3.90 -10.91
CA THR A 164 -7.38 -4.71 -9.97
C THR A 164 -8.16 -3.82 -9.02
N SER A 165 -9.41 -4.19 -8.75
CA SER A 165 -10.22 -3.57 -7.70
C SER A 165 -9.58 -3.82 -6.34
N GLY A 166 -9.56 -2.80 -5.49
CA GLY A 166 -9.10 -2.92 -4.11
C GLY A 166 -10.11 -3.58 -3.18
N SER A 167 -9.86 -3.48 -1.90
CA SER A 167 -10.72 -3.99 -0.83
C SER A 167 -11.00 -2.89 0.19
N ASP A 168 -12.24 -2.80 0.66
CA ASP A 168 -12.66 -1.81 1.66
C ASP A 168 -12.13 -2.13 3.08
N THR A 169 -11.61 -3.33 3.28
CA THR A 169 -11.16 -3.85 4.58
C THR A 169 -9.69 -4.25 4.60
N ALA A 170 -9.02 -4.33 3.45
CA ALA A 170 -7.61 -4.67 3.39
C ALA A 170 -6.75 -3.54 4.00
N TRP A 171 -5.73 -3.92 4.74
CA TRP A 171 -4.77 -2.99 5.31
C TRP A 171 -3.36 -3.57 5.22
N PHE A 172 -2.38 -2.68 5.16
CA PHE A 172 -0.99 -3.06 4.92
C PHE A 172 -0.07 -2.32 5.89
N LEU A 173 1.00 -3.00 6.29
CA LEU A 173 2.11 -2.41 7.04
C LEU A 173 3.29 -2.24 6.09
N VAL A 174 3.85 -1.05 6.06
CA VAL A 174 4.99 -0.72 5.21
C VAL A 174 6.08 -0.12 6.08
N ALA A 175 7.20 -0.83 6.21
CA ALA A 175 8.37 -0.36 6.93
C ALA A 175 9.22 0.54 6.03
N GLU A 176 9.61 1.72 6.52
CA GLU A 176 10.33 2.72 5.73
C GLU A 176 11.68 2.19 5.22
N ASN A 177 12.45 1.55 6.10
CA ASN A 177 13.81 1.08 5.77
C ASN A 177 13.83 -0.19 4.92
N LEU A 178 12.71 -0.93 4.82
CA LEU A 178 12.60 -2.16 4.03
C LEU A 178 11.84 -1.96 2.72
N ASN A 179 11.16 -0.84 2.57
CA ASN A 179 10.38 -0.57 1.38
C ASN A 179 11.31 -0.28 0.19
N LYS A 180 11.33 -1.20 -0.77
CA LYS A 180 12.05 -1.07 -2.04
C LYS A 180 11.13 -0.76 -3.22
N LEU A 181 9.89 -0.38 -2.97
CA LEU A 181 8.96 0.02 -4.02
C LEU A 181 9.43 1.35 -4.61
N MET A 182 9.87 1.33 -5.84
CA MET A 182 10.35 2.51 -6.55
C MET A 182 9.45 2.82 -7.76
N TYR A 183 9.09 4.08 -7.92
CA TYR A 183 8.50 4.57 -9.15
C TYR A 183 9.60 5.14 -10.05
N VAL A 184 9.81 4.52 -11.21
CA VAL A 184 10.79 4.99 -12.19
C VAL A 184 10.04 5.65 -13.35
N ASN A 185 10.19 6.97 -13.48
CA ASN A 185 9.66 7.71 -14.62
C ASN A 185 10.69 7.67 -15.76
N ARG A 186 10.43 6.88 -16.79
CA ARG A 186 11.35 6.76 -17.94
C ARG A 186 11.34 8.00 -18.82
N LEU A 187 10.20 8.63 -19.00
CA LEU A 187 10.02 9.85 -19.79
C LEU A 187 8.96 10.72 -19.13
N SER A 188 9.31 11.97 -18.88
CA SER A 188 8.29 12.96 -18.48
C SER A 188 7.37 13.26 -19.68
N PRO A 189 6.06 13.41 -19.47
CA PRO A 189 5.15 13.84 -20.52
C PRO A 189 5.64 15.17 -21.10
N THR A 190 5.94 15.20 -22.38
CA THR A 190 6.28 16.40 -23.12
C THR A 190 5.20 16.66 -24.16
N LEU A 191 4.73 17.90 -24.22
CA LEU A 191 3.92 18.37 -25.35
C LEU A 191 4.88 18.60 -26.53
N THR A 192 4.75 17.80 -27.57
CA THR A 192 5.38 18.08 -28.86
C THR A 192 4.46 19.01 -29.65
N THR A 193 4.93 20.20 -29.95
CA THR A 193 4.27 21.15 -30.88
C THR A 193 4.42 20.69 -32.30
#